data_b2caaf670f7398d8c0505ed7832793a1
#
_entry.id   b2caaf670f7398d8c0505ed7832793a1
#
_cell.length_a   1.000
_cell.length_b   1.000
_cell.length_c   1.000
_cell.angle_alpha   90.00
_cell.angle_beta   90.00
_cell.angle_gamma   90.00
#
_symmetry.space_group_name_H-M   'P 1'
#
loop_
_entity.id
_entity.type
_entity.pdbx_description
1 polymer ?
#
loop_
_entity_poly.entity_id
_entity_poly.type
_entity_poly.pdbx_seq_one_letter_code
_entity_poly.pdbx_strand_id
1 'polypeptide(L)'
;MKEKILYYCTECGNETPKWQGKCPACGAWNTIVERPAEKASKKGPVRSVGSGLGVAVNRPKPIAQVETTDELRFPTGMGELDRVLGGGAVKGSLVLVGGAPGIGKSTLMLQICGSLCRFANVLYVSGEESERQIKLRAERLKVGGEGLYLLSETSLDNLVDAVHELKPDILIVDSIQTLYHGDLSASPGSVSQVKECTMALMQLAKGEGLTIFVIGHVNKEGSIAGPKVLEHMVDCVLYFEGERHMSYRILRAAKNRFGATNEIGVFEMEDGGLSEVPNPSETLLAGRPEGVPGSCVTCVMEGVRSVLAEVQALVVPSSLGNPRRVSNGFEYNRAMLLLAVLEKRGGLLLGNCDAYLNVIGGLSLDEPAADLAAMMAMASSFRDKPVPSDLAAIGEVGLTGELRAVNTLGQRLSEVRRLGFTKCLIPKRTQGKLVVPEGLELIRVANIREALAALL
;
A
#
# COMPACT_ATOMS: atom_id res chain seq x y z
N MET A 1 35.40 -37.97 -16.69
CA MET A 1 35.21 -36.64 -16.08
C MET A 1 34.19 -36.81 -14.96
N LYS A 2 34.53 -36.44 -13.74
CA LYS A 2 33.58 -36.52 -12.62
C LYS A 2 32.46 -35.49 -12.87
N GLU A 3 31.19 -35.94 -12.89
CA GLU A 3 30.03 -35.08 -12.97
C GLU A 3 30.06 -34.11 -11.78
N LYS A 4 29.97 -32.81 -12.06
CA LYS A 4 29.85 -31.77 -11.02
C LYS A 4 28.41 -31.81 -10.52
N ILE A 5 28.21 -32.36 -9.33
CA ILE A 5 26.92 -32.30 -8.64
C ILE A 5 26.74 -30.88 -8.15
N LEU A 6 25.63 -30.27 -8.51
CA LEU A 6 25.20 -28.94 -8.01
C LEU A 6 24.08 -29.14 -7.01
N TYR A 7 24.08 -28.33 -5.97
CA TYR A 7 23.05 -28.33 -4.93
C TYR A 7 22.29 -26.99 -4.97
N TYR A 8 21.00 -27.01 -4.69
CA TYR A 8 20.19 -25.78 -4.64
C TYR A 8 19.35 -25.75 -3.39
N CYS A 9 19.03 -24.54 -2.92
CA CYS A 9 18.13 -24.31 -1.80
C CYS A 9 16.68 -24.33 -2.27
N THR A 10 15.84 -25.15 -1.65
CA THR A 10 14.41 -25.24 -1.98
C THR A 10 13.62 -23.98 -1.60
N GLU A 11 14.12 -23.18 -0.66
CA GLU A 11 13.48 -21.95 -0.20
C GLU A 11 13.79 -20.73 -1.06
N CYS A 12 15.06 -20.51 -1.44
CA CYS A 12 15.47 -19.30 -2.16
C CYS A 12 16.10 -19.53 -3.53
N GLY A 13 16.26 -20.81 -3.95
CA GLY A 13 16.85 -21.17 -5.23
C GLY A 13 18.36 -20.92 -5.34
N ASN A 14 19.05 -20.54 -4.25
CA ASN A 14 20.50 -20.29 -4.27
C ASN A 14 21.27 -21.58 -4.57
N GLU A 15 22.13 -21.56 -5.59
CA GLU A 15 22.96 -22.70 -6.00
C GLU A 15 24.29 -22.72 -5.26
N THR A 16 24.71 -23.88 -4.78
CA THR A 16 25.97 -24.10 -4.09
C THR A 16 26.73 -25.30 -4.68
N PRO A 17 28.06 -25.23 -4.78
CA PRO A 17 28.86 -26.35 -5.34
C PRO A 17 29.02 -27.54 -4.38
N LYS A 18 28.55 -27.40 -3.14
CA LYS A 18 28.60 -28.44 -2.09
C LYS A 18 27.36 -28.36 -1.24
N TRP A 19 26.91 -29.50 -0.75
CA TRP A 19 25.84 -29.57 0.25
C TRP A 19 26.26 -28.84 1.54
N GLN A 20 25.34 -28.05 2.08
CA GLN A 20 25.50 -27.32 3.35
C GLN A 20 24.20 -27.46 4.15
N GLY A 21 24.30 -27.67 5.45
CA GLY A 21 23.13 -27.79 6.33
C GLY A 21 22.32 -26.50 6.49
N LYS A 22 22.93 -25.35 6.17
CA LYS A 22 22.31 -24.03 6.22
C LYS A 22 22.55 -23.29 4.89
N CYS A 23 21.51 -22.72 4.31
CA CYS A 23 21.64 -21.92 3.09
C CYS A 23 22.41 -20.61 3.37
N PRO A 24 23.50 -20.31 2.64
CA PRO A 24 24.26 -19.08 2.85
C PRO A 24 23.50 -17.81 2.41
N ALA A 25 22.49 -17.93 1.55
CA ALA A 25 21.76 -16.79 1.04
C ALA A 25 20.53 -16.42 1.92
N CYS A 26 19.70 -17.40 2.29
CA CYS A 26 18.47 -17.14 3.06
C CYS A 26 18.56 -17.58 4.52
N GLY A 27 19.62 -18.30 4.93
CA GLY A 27 19.82 -18.77 6.30
C GLY A 27 18.94 -19.95 6.72
N ALA A 28 18.11 -20.50 5.85
CA ALA A 28 17.24 -21.64 6.15
C ALA A 28 18.06 -22.93 6.34
N TRP A 29 17.64 -23.77 7.31
CA TRP A 29 18.30 -25.02 7.62
C TRP A 29 17.66 -26.19 6.86
N ASN A 30 18.49 -27.17 6.43
CA ASN A 30 18.07 -28.40 5.75
C ASN A 30 17.28 -28.20 4.46
N THR A 31 17.52 -27.08 3.77
CA THR A 31 16.83 -26.69 2.52
C THR A 31 17.70 -26.89 1.27
N ILE A 32 18.94 -27.35 1.42
CA ILE A 32 19.85 -27.59 0.30
C ILE A 32 19.75 -29.04 -0.13
N VAL A 33 19.27 -29.25 -1.37
CA VAL A 33 19.09 -30.56 -1.98
C VAL A 33 19.94 -30.69 -3.26
N GLU A 34 20.25 -31.93 -3.63
CA GLU A 34 20.99 -32.25 -4.84
C GLU A 34 20.12 -32.02 -6.07
N ARG A 35 20.68 -31.35 -7.08
CA ARG A 35 19.98 -31.19 -8.37
C ARG A 35 19.96 -32.54 -9.06
N PRO A 36 18.79 -33.07 -9.48
CA PRO A 36 18.73 -34.29 -10.27
C PRO A 36 19.59 -34.11 -11.54
N ALA A 37 20.50 -35.05 -11.79
CA ALA A 37 21.28 -35.03 -13.02
C ALA A 37 20.33 -35.14 -14.21
N GLU A 38 20.25 -34.13 -15.05
CA GLU A 38 19.57 -34.22 -16.35
C GLU A 38 20.19 -35.39 -17.11
N LYS A 39 19.42 -36.45 -17.37
CA LYS A 39 19.84 -37.53 -18.28
C LYS A 39 20.14 -36.86 -19.61
N ALA A 40 21.40 -36.87 -20.00
CA ALA A 40 21.85 -36.40 -21.32
C ALA A 40 21.06 -37.15 -22.39
N SER A 41 19.98 -36.56 -22.87
CA SER A 41 19.30 -37.01 -24.06
C SER A 41 20.22 -36.68 -25.24
N LYS A 42 20.45 -37.70 -26.08
CA LYS A 42 21.25 -37.60 -27.32
C LYS A 42 20.83 -36.36 -28.08
N LYS A 43 21.82 -35.55 -28.49
CA LYS A 43 21.64 -34.36 -29.32
C LYS A 43 20.79 -34.66 -30.55
N GLY A 44 19.52 -34.44 -30.48
CA GLY A 44 18.69 -34.00 -31.60
C GLY A 44 18.84 -32.46 -31.69
N PRO A 45 18.55 -31.83 -32.83
CA PRO A 45 18.69 -30.40 -32.96
C PRO A 45 17.92 -29.72 -31.84
N VAL A 46 18.62 -28.85 -31.14
CA VAL A 46 18.05 -28.05 -30.06
C VAL A 46 16.79 -27.34 -30.60
N ARG A 47 15.63 -27.91 -30.34
CA ARG A 47 14.39 -27.13 -30.40
C ARG A 47 14.48 -26.16 -29.26
N SER A 48 14.75 -24.90 -29.60
CA SER A 48 14.61 -23.79 -28.69
C SER A 48 13.22 -23.90 -28.02
N VAL A 49 13.17 -23.87 -26.71
CA VAL A 49 11.95 -23.70 -25.89
C VAL A 49 11.41 -22.30 -26.21
N GLY A 50 10.79 -22.16 -27.34
CA GLY A 50 10.31 -20.90 -27.93
C GLY A 50 9.34 -21.11 -29.08
N SER A 51 9.00 -22.36 -29.42
CA SER A 51 8.17 -22.63 -30.59
C SER A 51 6.72 -22.95 -30.26
N GLY A 52 6.24 -22.66 -29.09
CA GLY A 52 4.83 -22.72 -28.70
C GLY A 52 4.17 -21.37 -28.43
N LEU A 53 4.93 -20.40 -27.96
CA LEU A 53 4.49 -19.02 -27.83
C LEU A 53 5.02 -18.28 -29.07
N GLY A 54 4.16 -17.80 -29.93
CA GLY A 54 4.48 -17.01 -31.12
C GLY A 54 5.16 -15.68 -30.81
N VAL A 55 6.29 -15.71 -30.10
CA VAL A 55 7.07 -14.53 -29.78
C VAL A 55 7.71 -14.06 -31.08
N ALA A 56 7.15 -13.02 -31.67
CA ALA A 56 7.78 -12.29 -32.76
C ALA A 56 9.21 -11.93 -32.32
N VAL A 57 10.21 -12.39 -33.07
CA VAL A 57 11.62 -12.06 -32.82
C VAL A 57 11.76 -10.53 -32.98
N ASN A 58 11.76 -9.83 -31.86
CA ASN A 58 11.94 -8.37 -31.85
C ASN A 58 13.34 -8.04 -32.38
N ARG A 59 13.42 -7.38 -33.53
CA ARG A 59 14.68 -6.86 -34.07
C ARG A 59 14.94 -5.46 -33.48
N PRO A 60 16.21 -5.10 -33.22
CA PRO A 60 16.53 -3.75 -32.80
C PRO A 60 16.00 -2.72 -33.80
N LYS A 61 15.31 -1.70 -33.30
CA LYS A 61 14.80 -0.56 -34.07
C LYS A 61 15.44 0.73 -33.56
N PRO A 62 15.82 1.66 -34.43
CA PRO A 62 16.21 3.00 -33.99
C PRO A 62 15.06 3.64 -33.20
N ILE A 63 15.37 4.39 -32.13
CA ILE A 63 14.36 5.04 -31.28
C ILE A 63 13.40 5.93 -32.09
N ALA A 64 13.89 6.59 -33.14
CA ALA A 64 13.06 7.43 -34.01
C ALA A 64 12.03 6.64 -34.83
N GLN A 65 12.14 5.31 -34.93
CA GLN A 65 11.19 4.45 -35.63
C GLN A 65 10.24 3.71 -34.66
N VAL A 66 10.37 3.98 -33.36
CA VAL A 66 9.43 3.48 -32.37
C VAL A 66 8.23 4.41 -32.36
N GLU A 67 7.11 3.93 -32.86
CA GLU A 67 5.86 4.68 -32.79
C GLU A 67 5.44 4.81 -31.31
N THR A 68 5.39 6.01 -30.81
CA THR A 68 4.76 6.35 -29.53
C THR A 68 3.27 6.56 -29.80
N THR A 69 2.50 5.48 -29.78
CA THR A 69 1.05 5.61 -29.61
C THR A 69 0.80 6.02 -28.17
N ASP A 70 -0.17 6.91 -27.96
CA ASP A 70 -0.64 7.26 -26.61
C ASP A 70 -0.88 5.97 -25.83
N GLU A 71 -0.36 5.89 -24.59
CA GLU A 71 -0.54 4.70 -23.74
C GLU A 71 -2.04 4.42 -23.58
N LEU A 72 -2.52 3.37 -24.23
CA LEU A 72 -3.91 2.97 -24.10
C LEU A 72 -4.14 2.50 -22.65
N ARG A 73 -5.06 3.15 -21.94
CA ARG A 73 -5.42 2.86 -20.57
C ARG A 73 -6.87 2.40 -20.48
N PHE A 74 -7.10 1.40 -19.65
CA PHE A 74 -8.44 0.97 -19.27
C PHE A 74 -8.85 1.67 -17.98
N PRO A 75 -9.88 2.53 -17.97
CA PRO A 75 -10.42 3.08 -16.75
C PRO A 75 -11.06 1.95 -15.93
N THR A 76 -10.66 1.83 -14.67
CA THR A 76 -11.16 0.75 -13.80
C THR A 76 -12.59 0.97 -13.33
N GLY A 77 -13.11 2.21 -13.51
CA GLY A 77 -14.40 2.65 -13.00
C GLY A 77 -14.36 3.03 -11.52
N MET A 78 -13.17 3.06 -10.93
CA MET A 78 -12.90 3.55 -9.58
C MET A 78 -11.83 4.64 -9.65
N GLY A 79 -12.20 5.90 -9.38
CA GLY A 79 -11.32 7.07 -9.51
C GLY A 79 -10.14 7.02 -8.53
N GLU A 80 -10.34 6.45 -7.33
CA GLU A 80 -9.27 6.27 -6.35
C GLU A 80 -8.25 5.20 -6.80
N LEU A 81 -8.69 4.15 -7.49
CA LEU A 81 -7.77 3.17 -8.09
C LEU A 81 -7.08 3.74 -9.33
N ASP A 82 -7.83 4.41 -10.21
CA ASP A 82 -7.27 5.03 -11.42
C ASP A 82 -6.21 6.07 -11.07
N ARG A 83 -6.40 6.83 -9.99
CA ARG A 83 -5.41 7.78 -9.46
C ARG A 83 -4.09 7.08 -9.13
N VAL A 84 -4.14 5.99 -8.36
CA VAL A 84 -2.94 5.25 -7.95
C VAL A 84 -2.25 4.58 -9.13
N LEU A 85 -3.03 4.15 -10.13
CA LEU A 85 -2.51 3.61 -11.40
C LEU A 85 -1.92 4.69 -12.32
N GLY A 86 -2.19 5.98 -12.06
CA GLY A 86 -1.75 7.10 -12.89
C GLY A 86 -2.68 7.37 -14.06
N GLY A 87 -3.99 7.09 -13.92
CA GLY A 87 -5.04 7.33 -14.90
C GLY A 87 -5.65 6.08 -15.51
N GLY A 88 -5.51 4.92 -14.87
CA GLY A 88 -6.07 3.64 -15.29
C GLY A 88 -5.02 2.59 -15.62
N ALA A 89 -5.47 1.36 -15.89
CA ALA A 89 -4.60 0.22 -16.19
C ALA A 89 -4.02 0.33 -17.60
N VAL A 90 -2.70 0.30 -17.73
CA VAL A 90 -2.03 0.40 -19.02
C VAL A 90 -2.12 -0.92 -19.78
N LYS A 91 -2.45 -0.85 -21.07
CA LYS A 91 -2.52 -2.04 -21.94
C LYS A 91 -1.15 -2.74 -21.99
N GLY A 92 -1.16 -4.07 -21.84
CA GLY A 92 0.06 -4.88 -21.84
C GLY A 92 0.90 -4.72 -20.57
N SER A 93 0.32 -4.22 -19.46
CA SER A 93 0.99 -4.13 -18.17
C SER A 93 0.68 -5.31 -17.26
N LEU A 94 1.62 -5.60 -16.35
CA LEU A 94 1.46 -6.56 -15.27
C LEU A 94 1.42 -5.80 -13.93
N VAL A 95 0.28 -5.82 -13.27
CA VAL A 95 0.02 -5.13 -12.00
C VAL A 95 -0.10 -6.14 -10.86
N LEU A 96 0.70 -6.02 -9.84
CA LEU A 96 0.62 -6.82 -8.61
C LEU A 96 -0.18 -6.06 -7.55
N VAL A 97 -1.21 -6.72 -6.99
CA VAL A 97 -2.01 -6.21 -5.88
C VAL A 97 -1.71 -7.04 -4.63
N GLY A 98 -0.88 -6.50 -3.75
CA GLY A 98 -0.47 -7.12 -2.49
C GLY A 98 -1.29 -6.66 -1.30
N GLY A 99 -1.24 -7.41 -0.20
CA GLY A 99 -1.89 -7.04 1.06
C GLY A 99 -2.23 -8.24 1.93
N ALA A 100 -2.56 -7.98 3.20
CA ALA A 100 -2.95 -9.02 4.15
C ALA A 100 -4.18 -9.83 3.67
N PRO A 101 -4.30 -11.11 4.05
CA PRO A 101 -5.50 -11.89 3.78
C PRO A 101 -6.75 -11.21 4.38
N GLY A 102 -7.85 -11.15 3.60
CA GLY A 102 -9.12 -10.56 4.03
C GLY A 102 -9.16 -9.02 4.02
N ILE A 103 -8.14 -8.33 3.49
CA ILE A 103 -8.11 -6.86 3.42
C ILE A 103 -9.06 -6.28 2.35
N GLY A 104 -9.48 -7.08 1.35
CA GLY A 104 -10.40 -6.64 0.28
C GLY A 104 -9.85 -6.75 -1.14
N LYS A 105 -8.65 -7.34 -1.36
CA LYS A 105 -8.03 -7.45 -2.70
C LYS A 105 -8.94 -8.10 -3.75
N SER A 106 -9.44 -9.30 -3.46
CA SER A 106 -10.33 -10.04 -4.38
C SER A 106 -11.67 -9.32 -4.59
N THR A 107 -12.15 -8.58 -3.57
CA THR A 107 -13.35 -7.74 -3.67
C THR A 107 -13.12 -6.60 -4.65
N LEU A 108 -12.00 -5.86 -4.50
CA LEU A 108 -11.64 -4.78 -5.41
C LEU A 108 -11.53 -5.30 -6.86
N MET A 109 -10.78 -6.38 -7.05
CA MET A 109 -10.58 -6.95 -8.39
C MET A 109 -11.89 -7.41 -9.03
N LEU A 110 -12.78 -7.99 -8.26
CA LEU A 110 -14.09 -8.40 -8.79
C LEU A 110 -14.97 -7.18 -9.10
N GLN A 111 -14.94 -6.12 -8.28
CA GLN A 111 -15.70 -4.90 -8.55
C GLN A 111 -15.26 -4.19 -9.82
N ILE A 112 -13.94 -4.10 -10.08
CA ILE A 112 -13.44 -3.49 -11.32
C ILE A 112 -13.82 -4.31 -12.55
N CYS A 113 -13.97 -5.64 -12.44
CA CYS A 113 -14.49 -6.45 -13.53
C CYS A 113 -15.84 -5.96 -14.03
N GLY A 114 -16.73 -5.53 -13.12
CA GLY A 114 -18.06 -5.03 -13.48
C GLY A 114 -18.02 -3.72 -14.31
N SER A 115 -16.98 -2.92 -14.16
CA SER A 115 -16.77 -1.74 -14.98
C SER A 115 -16.04 -2.10 -16.29
N LEU A 116 -15.00 -2.89 -16.20
CA LEU A 116 -14.14 -3.27 -17.34
C LEU A 116 -14.88 -4.13 -18.37
N CYS A 117 -15.74 -5.06 -17.95
CA CYS A 117 -16.46 -5.96 -18.86
C CYS A 117 -17.51 -5.25 -19.75
N ARG A 118 -17.74 -3.95 -19.56
CA ARG A 118 -18.62 -3.15 -20.43
C ARG A 118 -17.99 -2.81 -21.77
N PHE A 119 -16.67 -2.82 -21.85
CA PHE A 119 -15.90 -2.40 -23.04
C PHE A 119 -14.71 -3.30 -23.37
N ALA A 120 -14.44 -4.33 -22.57
CA ALA A 120 -13.34 -5.27 -22.73
C ALA A 120 -13.75 -6.68 -22.30
N ASN A 121 -13.13 -7.71 -22.88
CA ASN A 121 -13.28 -9.07 -22.41
C ASN A 121 -12.35 -9.30 -21.21
N VAL A 122 -12.92 -9.65 -20.06
CA VAL A 122 -12.20 -9.86 -18.81
C VAL A 122 -12.26 -11.35 -18.45
N LEU A 123 -11.11 -11.98 -18.27
CA LEU A 123 -10.99 -13.31 -17.72
C LEU A 123 -10.55 -13.24 -16.25
N TYR A 124 -11.39 -13.72 -15.34
CA TYR A 124 -11.09 -13.85 -13.92
C TYR A 124 -10.75 -15.30 -13.60
N VAL A 125 -9.50 -15.54 -13.22
CA VAL A 125 -9.00 -16.88 -12.87
C VAL A 125 -8.79 -16.95 -11.37
N SER A 126 -9.39 -17.95 -10.72
CA SER A 126 -9.22 -18.21 -9.29
C SER A 126 -8.68 -19.61 -9.04
N GLY A 127 -7.63 -19.69 -8.25
CA GLY A 127 -7.13 -20.96 -7.73
C GLY A 127 -7.58 -21.27 -6.30
N GLU A 128 -8.33 -20.35 -5.66
CA GLU A 128 -8.78 -20.50 -4.27
C GLU A 128 -10.28 -20.77 -4.17
N GLU A 129 -11.07 -20.20 -5.08
CA GLU A 129 -12.53 -20.27 -5.04
C GLU A 129 -13.09 -20.92 -6.30
N SER A 130 -14.16 -21.68 -6.14
CA SER A 130 -14.93 -22.22 -7.25
C SER A 130 -15.72 -21.13 -7.97
N GLU A 131 -16.03 -21.34 -9.25
CA GLU A 131 -16.85 -20.42 -10.07
C GLU A 131 -18.18 -20.06 -9.38
N ARG A 132 -18.79 -21.01 -8.69
CA ARG A 132 -20.03 -20.78 -7.92
C ARG A 132 -19.82 -19.79 -6.77
N GLN A 133 -18.73 -19.89 -6.04
CA GLN A 133 -18.42 -18.97 -4.94
C GLN A 133 -18.14 -17.56 -5.46
N ILE A 134 -17.38 -17.46 -6.55
CA ILE A 134 -17.12 -16.20 -7.23
C ILE A 134 -18.42 -15.59 -7.73
N LYS A 135 -19.32 -16.39 -8.35
CA LYS A 135 -20.61 -15.92 -8.82
C LYS A 135 -21.49 -15.37 -7.70
N LEU A 136 -21.59 -16.06 -6.57
CA LEU A 136 -22.34 -15.58 -5.39
C LEU A 136 -21.77 -14.27 -4.85
N ARG A 137 -20.43 -14.12 -4.86
CA ARG A 137 -19.78 -12.87 -4.46
C ARG A 137 -20.09 -11.76 -5.48
N ALA A 138 -20.00 -12.04 -6.77
CA ALA A 138 -20.33 -11.10 -7.84
C ALA A 138 -21.77 -10.59 -7.72
N GLU A 139 -22.73 -11.47 -7.44
CA GLU A 139 -24.14 -11.09 -7.22
C GLU A 139 -24.29 -10.14 -6.03
N ARG A 140 -23.62 -10.43 -4.90
CA ARG A 140 -23.61 -9.53 -3.73
C ARG A 140 -23.02 -8.15 -4.05
N LEU A 141 -21.97 -8.11 -4.86
CA LEU A 141 -21.29 -6.89 -5.28
C LEU A 141 -21.99 -6.21 -6.48
N LYS A 142 -23.08 -6.79 -6.99
CA LYS A 142 -23.81 -6.33 -8.18
C LYS A 142 -22.90 -6.25 -9.43
N VAL A 143 -21.96 -7.17 -9.51
CA VAL A 143 -21.02 -7.31 -10.62
C VAL A 143 -21.53 -8.35 -11.60
N GLY A 144 -21.55 -8.03 -12.89
CA GLY A 144 -21.91 -8.94 -13.97
C GLY A 144 -21.88 -8.25 -15.31
N GLY A 145 -21.83 -9.05 -16.39
CA GLY A 145 -21.81 -8.57 -17.77
C GLY A 145 -21.39 -9.71 -18.70
N GLU A 146 -21.77 -9.61 -19.97
CA GLU A 146 -21.44 -10.63 -21.00
C GLU A 146 -19.93 -10.73 -21.27
N GLY A 147 -19.16 -9.67 -21.00
CA GLY A 147 -17.71 -9.64 -21.16
C GLY A 147 -16.90 -10.17 -19.97
N LEU A 148 -17.54 -10.73 -18.92
CA LEU A 148 -16.86 -11.31 -17.76
C LEU A 148 -16.90 -12.83 -17.80
N TYR A 149 -15.72 -13.44 -17.92
CA TYR A 149 -15.51 -14.89 -17.95
C TYR A 149 -14.83 -15.34 -16.66
N LEU A 150 -15.27 -16.48 -16.12
CA LEU A 150 -14.73 -17.06 -14.88
C LEU A 150 -14.06 -18.40 -15.21
N LEU A 151 -12.90 -18.64 -14.60
CA LEU A 151 -12.19 -19.91 -14.69
C LEU A 151 -11.64 -20.29 -13.31
N SER A 152 -11.96 -21.50 -12.84
CA SER A 152 -11.37 -22.06 -11.63
C SER A 152 -10.24 -23.00 -12.02
N GLU A 153 -8.98 -22.51 -11.97
CA GLU A 153 -7.81 -23.24 -12.47
C GLU A 153 -6.55 -22.84 -11.67
N THR A 154 -5.65 -23.82 -11.50
CA THR A 154 -4.36 -23.63 -10.82
C THR A 154 -3.17 -23.99 -11.71
N SER A 155 -3.38 -24.71 -12.83
CA SER A 155 -2.34 -24.99 -13.81
C SER A 155 -2.08 -23.77 -14.68
N LEU A 156 -0.82 -23.35 -14.74
CA LEU A 156 -0.39 -22.26 -15.61
C LEU A 156 -0.62 -22.59 -17.09
N ASP A 157 -0.35 -23.84 -17.50
CA ASP A 157 -0.49 -24.27 -18.91
C ASP A 157 -1.96 -24.18 -19.34
N ASN A 158 -2.90 -24.68 -18.54
CA ASN A 158 -4.33 -24.60 -18.83
C ASN A 158 -4.83 -23.15 -18.87
N LEU A 159 -4.28 -22.28 -17.97
CA LEU A 159 -4.58 -20.85 -18.01
C LEU A 159 -4.13 -20.22 -19.32
N VAL A 160 -2.91 -20.53 -19.79
CA VAL A 160 -2.36 -20.01 -21.05
C VAL A 160 -3.21 -20.47 -22.24
N ASP A 161 -3.62 -21.75 -22.26
CA ASP A 161 -4.50 -22.28 -23.29
C ASP A 161 -5.85 -21.54 -23.30
N ALA A 162 -6.45 -21.30 -22.16
CA ALA A 162 -7.70 -20.53 -22.04
C ALA A 162 -7.55 -19.07 -22.50
N VAL A 163 -6.40 -18.44 -22.24
CA VAL A 163 -6.09 -17.09 -22.74
C VAL A 163 -6.00 -17.08 -24.26
N HIS A 164 -5.34 -18.07 -24.87
CA HIS A 164 -5.21 -18.18 -26.35
C HIS A 164 -6.54 -18.46 -27.03
N GLU A 165 -7.44 -19.24 -26.39
CA GLU A 165 -8.77 -19.53 -26.91
C GLU A 165 -9.70 -18.31 -26.79
N LEU A 166 -9.79 -17.71 -25.63
CA LEU A 166 -10.70 -16.58 -25.33
C LEU A 166 -10.20 -15.26 -25.89
N LYS A 167 -8.87 -15.03 -25.89
CA LYS A 167 -8.20 -13.78 -26.23
C LYS A 167 -8.75 -12.59 -25.47
N PRO A 168 -8.71 -12.63 -24.11
CA PRO A 168 -9.21 -11.52 -23.30
C PRO A 168 -8.33 -10.29 -23.45
N ASP A 169 -8.89 -9.12 -23.20
CA ASP A 169 -8.14 -7.85 -23.10
C ASP A 169 -7.49 -7.70 -21.73
N ILE A 170 -8.14 -8.28 -20.70
CA ILE A 170 -7.74 -8.17 -19.30
C ILE A 170 -7.83 -9.54 -18.63
N LEU A 171 -6.77 -9.91 -17.90
CA LEU A 171 -6.69 -11.11 -17.09
C LEU A 171 -6.53 -10.74 -15.61
N ILE A 172 -7.34 -11.34 -14.75
CA ILE A 172 -7.17 -11.24 -13.29
C ILE A 172 -6.84 -12.62 -12.74
N VAL A 173 -5.77 -12.72 -11.95
CA VAL A 173 -5.29 -13.96 -11.33
C VAL A 173 -5.40 -13.83 -9.79
N ASP A 174 -6.24 -14.64 -9.18
CA ASP A 174 -6.50 -14.68 -7.74
C ASP A 174 -6.30 -16.10 -7.18
N SER A 175 -5.13 -16.44 -6.67
CA SER A 175 -3.91 -15.67 -6.45
C SER A 175 -2.68 -16.29 -7.15
N ILE A 176 -1.58 -15.56 -7.23
CA ILE A 176 -0.33 -16.09 -7.81
C ILE A 176 0.22 -17.29 -7.04
N GLN A 177 -0.08 -17.36 -5.73
CA GLN A 177 0.38 -18.43 -4.88
C GLN A 177 -0.26 -19.78 -5.16
N THR A 178 -1.42 -19.80 -5.81
CA THR A 178 -2.13 -21.03 -6.15
C THR A 178 -1.74 -21.57 -7.51
N LEU A 179 -1.16 -20.73 -8.39
CA LEU A 179 -0.69 -21.17 -9.69
C LEU A 179 0.57 -22.03 -9.58
N TYR A 180 0.65 -23.03 -10.44
CA TYR A 180 1.84 -23.87 -10.60
C TYR A 180 2.14 -24.18 -12.06
N HIS A 181 3.42 -24.30 -12.38
CA HIS A 181 3.93 -24.81 -13.66
C HIS A 181 4.30 -26.28 -13.50
N GLY A 182 3.74 -27.15 -14.33
CA GLY A 182 3.85 -28.61 -14.18
C GLY A 182 5.27 -29.16 -14.30
N ASP A 183 6.16 -28.49 -15.03
CA ASP A 183 7.55 -28.91 -15.21
C ASP A 183 8.45 -28.66 -13.98
N LEU A 184 7.97 -27.88 -13.03
CA LEU A 184 8.72 -27.61 -11.80
C LEU A 184 8.33 -28.57 -10.67
N SER A 185 9.31 -29.24 -10.09
CA SER A 185 9.11 -30.17 -8.96
C SER A 185 8.80 -29.47 -7.62
N ALA A 186 8.85 -28.13 -7.58
CA ALA A 186 8.58 -27.34 -6.40
C ALA A 186 7.06 -27.24 -6.12
N SER A 187 6.67 -27.22 -4.84
CA SER A 187 5.25 -27.11 -4.46
C SER A 187 4.63 -25.77 -4.88
N PRO A 188 3.32 -25.72 -5.21
CA PRO A 188 2.59 -24.48 -5.41
C PRO A 188 2.82 -23.49 -4.26
N GLY A 189 2.91 -22.19 -4.56
CA GLY A 189 3.20 -21.14 -3.58
C GLY A 189 4.67 -21.01 -3.16
N SER A 190 5.56 -21.92 -3.59
CA SER A 190 7.00 -21.75 -3.39
C SER A 190 7.55 -20.59 -4.21
N VAL A 191 8.66 -20.00 -3.77
CA VAL A 191 9.30 -18.85 -4.45
C VAL A 191 9.62 -19.16 -5.92
N SER A 192 10.10 -20.36 -6.21
CA SER A 192 10.41 -20.78 -7.58
C SER A 192 9.18 -20.87 -8.46
N GLN A 193 8.07 -21.45 -7.97
CA GLN A 193 6.80 -21.53 -8.69
C GLN A 193 6.23 -20.13 -8.96
N VAL A 194 6.15 -19.32 -7.91
CA VAL A 194 5.61 -17.94 -8.01
C VAL A 194 6.44 -17.11 -9.00
N LYS A 195 7.77 -17.24 -8.98
CA LYS A 195 8.65 -16.55 -9.93
C LYS A 195 8.41 -16.99 -11.36
N GLU A 196 8.35 -18.30 -11.63
CA GLU A 196 8.17 -18.85 -12.97
C GLU A 196 6.79 -18.50 -13.53
N CYS A 197 5.72 -18.68 -12.74
CA CYS A 197 4.38 -18.27 -13.15
C CYS A 197 4.32 -16.76 -13.46
N THR A 198 4.97 -15.91 -12.66
CA THR A 198 5.03 -14.47 -12.92
C THR A 198 5.81 -14.14 -14.20
N MET A 199 6.89 -14.87 -14.50
CA MET A 199 7.63 -14.70 -15.76
C MET A 199 6.77 -15.03 -16.97
N ALA A 200 6.01 -16.12 -16.93
CA ALA A 200 5.11 -16.49 -18.00
C ALA A 200 3.98 -15.45 -18.20
N LEU A 201 3.37 -14.98 -17.11
CA LEU A 201 2.36 -13.91 -17.16
C LEU A 201 2.93 -12.60 -17.72
N MET A 202 4.18 -12.26 -17.38
CA MET A 202 4.86 -11.10 -17.96
C MET A 202 5.10 -11.24 -19.46
N GLN A 203 5.44 -12.45 -19.93
CA GLN A 203 5.60 -12.74 -21.36
C GLN A 203 4.27 -12.58 -22.11
N LEU A 204 3.16 -13.09 -21.56
CA LEU A 204 1.81 -12.88 -22.09
C LEU A 204 1.46 -11.40 -22.14
N ALA A 205 1.69 -10.66 -21.06
CA ALA A 205 1.40 -9.23 -21.01
C ALA A 205 2.14 -8.46 -22.10
N LYS A 206 3.46 -8.68 -22.23
CA LYS A 206 4.31 -7.94 -23.19
C LYS A 206 4.21 -8.45 -24.62
N GLY A 207 4.02 -9.77 -24.81
CA GLY A 207 3.96 -10.39 -26.13
C GLY A 207 2.63 -10.22 -26.84
N GLU A 208 1.53 -10.28 -26.08
CA GLU A 208 0.17 -10.26 -26.63
C GLU A 208 -0.59 -8.95 -26.31
N GLY A 209 0.01 -8.05 -25.54
CA GLY A 209 -0.63 -6.80 -25.13
C GLY A 209 -1.75 -7.02 -24.13
N LEU A 210 -1.73 -8.14 -23.39
CA LEU A 210 -2.72 -8.50 -22.37
C LEU A 210 -2.46 -7.72 -21.09
N THR A 211 -3.47 -7.02 -20.57
CA THR A 211 -3.36 -6.34 -19.27
C THR A 211 -3.64 -7.34 -18.15
N ILE A 212 -2.72 -7.50 -17.21
CA ILE A 212 -2.82 -8.53 -16.18
C ILE A 212 -2.79 -7.91 -14.78
N PHE A 213 -3.78 -8.24 -13.96
CA PHE A 213 -3.78 -8.01 -12.54
C PHE A 213 -3.52 -9.33 -11.81
N VAL A 214 -2.54 -9.33 -10.92
CA VAL A 214 -2.17 -10.49 -10.11
C VAL A 214 -2.34 -10.17 -8.63
N ILE A 215 -3.13 -10.97 -7.93
CA ILE A 215 -3.27 -10.86 -6.48
C ILE A 215 -2.17 -11.66 -5.79
N GLY A 216 -1.51 -11.01 -4.81
CA GLY A 216 -0.51 -11.62 -3.95
C GLY A 216 -0.82 -11.45 -2.47
N HIS A 217 -0.59 -12.49 -1.67
CA HIS A 217 -0.70 -12.42 -0.21
C HIS A 217 0.63 -12.02 0.41
N VAL A 218 0.61 -11.10 1.37
CA VAL A 218 1.78 -10.71 2.18
C VAL A 218 1.70 -11.36 3.55
N ASN A 219 2.86 -11.70 4.13
CA ASN A 219 2.96 -12.21 5.49
C ASN A 219 2.66 -11.10 6.51
N LYS A 220 2.47 -11.50 7.80
CA LYS A 220 2.23 -10.57 8.92
C LYS A 220 3.32 -9.49 9.08
N GLU A 221 4.51 -9.72 8.53
CA GLU A 221 5.64 -8.78 8.53
C GLU A 221 5.62 -7.82 7.33
N GLY A 222 4.52 -7.78 6.55
CA GLY A 222 4.38 -6.91 5.38
C GLY A 222 5.20 -7.33 4.16
N SER A 223 5.91 -8.46 4.23
CA SER A 223 6.61 -9.04 3.09
C SER A 223 5.70 -10.02 2.35
N ILE A 224 5.67 -9.98 1.01
CA ILE A 224 5.00 -11.01 0.21
C ILE A 224 5.70 -12.34 0.50
N ALA A 225 4.92 -13.39 0.84
CA ALA A 225 5.46 -14.74 0.92
C ALA A 225 5.97 -15.14 -0.47
N GLY A 226 7.27 -15.09 -0.62
CA GLY A 226 7.98 -15.30 -1.88
C GLY A 226 7.94 -14.16 -2.88
N PRO A 227 8.07 -13.02 -2.76
CA PRO A 227 8.81 -11.97 -2.20
C PRO A 227 8.95 -10.61 -2.94
N LYS A 228 9.80 -9.79 -2.47
CA LYS A 228 10.46 -8.66 -3.14
C LYS A 228 10.95 -8.96 -4.57
N VAL A 229 11.14 -10.23 -4.94
CA VAL A 229 11.49 -10.66 -6.31
C VAL A 229 10.38 -10.30 -7.30
N LEU A 230 9.10 -10.45 -6.95
CA LEU A 230 7.97 -10.09 -7.83
C LEU A 230 7.89 -8.60 -8.08
N GLU A 231 8.19 -7.78 -7.08
CA GLU A 231 8.20 -6.31 -7.21
C GLU A 231 9.12 -5.83 -8.34
N HIS A 232 10.24 -6.51 -8.53
CA HIS A 232 11.18 -6.15 -9.60
C HIS A 232 10.72 -6.61 -10.99
N MET A 233 9.91 -7.66 -11.06
CA MET A 233 9.45 -8.26 -12.31
C MET A 233 8.25 -7.53 -12.91
N VAL A 234 7.31 -7.07 -12.08
CA VAL A 234 6.07 -6.43 -12.52
C VAL A 234 6.26 -4.94 -12.84
N ASP A 235 5.31 -4.36 -13.57
CA ASP A 235 5.36 -2.94 -13.95
C ASP A 235 4.81 -2.02 -12.86
N CYS A 236 3.78 -2.47 -12.14
CA CYS A 236 3.16 -1.74 -11.05
C CYS A 236 2.95 -2.67 -9.85
N VAL A 237 3.19 -2.16 -8.65
CA VAL A 237 2.96 -2.85 -7.37
C VAL A 237 2.08 -1.96 -6.52
N LEU A 238 0.91 -2.46 -6.18
CA LEU A 238 -0.06 -1.81 -5.30
C LEU A 238 -0.15 -2.59 -3.99
N TYR A 239 -0.09 -1.91 -2.86
CA TYR A 239 -0.31 -2.51 -1.56
C TYR A 239 -1.60 -2.00 -0.94
N PHE A 240 -2.44 -2.95 -0.51
CA PHE A 240 -3.55 -2.68 0.37
C PHE A 240 -3.07 -2.65 1.81
N GLU A 241 -3.22 -1.51 2.46
CA GLU A 241 -2.89 -1.26 3.86
C GLU A 241 -4.18 -1.01 4.66
N GLY A 242 -4.15 -1.32 5.94
CA GLY A 242 -5.25 -1.12 6.88
C GLY A 242 -5.43 -2.31 7.82
N GLU A 243 -6.00 -2.07 8.98
CA GLU A 243 -6.32 -3.10 9.95
C GLU A 243 -7.75 -3.63 9.74
N ARG A 244 -7.98 -4.90 10.08
CA ARG A 244 -9.30 -5.55 9.89
C ARG A 244 -10.42 -4.85 10.65
N HIS A 245 -10.10 -4.16 11.73
CA HIS A 245 -11.05 -3.47 12.59
C HIS A 245 -11.39 -2.05 12.13
N MET A 246 -10.67 -1.55 11.13
CA MET A 246 -10.89 -0.21 10.60
C MET A 246 -11.79 -0.27 9.37
N SER A 247 -12.68 0.71 9.22
CA SER A 247 -13.53 0.81 8.03
C SER A 247 -12.72 1.16 6.79
N TYR A 248 -11.65 1.94 6.94
CA TYR A 248 -10.86 2.44 5.81
C TYR A 248 -9.75 1.49 5.40
N ARG A 249 -9.48 1.51 4.09
CA ARG A 249 -8.40 0.81 3.43
C ARG A 249 -7.64 1.79 2.54
N ILE A 250 -6.32 1.79 2.66
CA ILE A 250 -5.45 2.62 1.83
C ILE A 250 -4.80 1.73 0.78
N LEU A 251 -4.87 2.14 -0.48
CA LEU A 251 -4.16 1.52 -1.57
C LEU A 251 -2.98 2.41 -1.97
N ARG A 252 -1.78 1.90 -1.86
CA ARG A 252 -0.54 2.64 -2.12
C ARG A 252 0.26 2.00 -3.26
N ALA A 253 0.79 2.82 -4.16
CA ALA A 253 1.73 2.37 -5.16
C ALA A 253 3.15 2.28 -4.55
N ALA A 254 3.69 1.07 -4.40
CA ALA A 254 5.09 0.86 -4.03
C ALA A 254 6.03 0.96 -5.25
N LYS A 255 5.51 0.64 -6.44
CA LYS A 255 6.18 0.78 -7.72
C LYS A 255 5.15 1.10 -8.80
N ASN A 256 5.45 2.05 -9.66
CA ASN A 256 4.62 2.34 -10.82
C ASN A 256 5.49 2.87 -11.96
N ARG A 257 5.58 2.14 -13.09
CA ARG A 257 6.34 2.57 -14.27
C ARG A 257 5.58 3.57 -15.14
N PHE A 258 4.28 3.71 -14.90
CA PHE A 258 3.35 4.49 -15.73
C PHE A 258 2.77 5.72 -15.00
N GLY A 259 3.18 5.92 -13.76
CA GLY A 259 2.69 7.01 -12.92
C GLY A 259 3.54 7.24 -11.69
N ALA A 260 3.10 8.16 -10.87
CA ALA A 260 3.76 8.48 -9.61
C ALA A 260 3.56 7.36 -8.57
N THR A 261 4.56 7.13 -7.72
CA THR A 261 4.49 6.14 -6.63
C THR A 261 4.02 6.76 -5.31
N ASN A 262 3.82 8.07 -5.28
CA ASN A 262 3.39 8.82 -4.11
C ASN A 262 1.88 9.13 -4.10
N GLU A 263 1.10 8.51 -4.99
CA GLU A 263 -0.37 8.58 -4.97
C GLU A 263 -0.95 7.50 -4.07
N ILE A 264 -2.04 7.84 -3.39
CA ILE A 264 -2.84 6.89 -2.61
C ILE A 264 -4.30 6.90 -3.05
N GLY A 265 -4.96 5.74 -2.94
CA GLY A 265 -6.40 5.58 -3.03
C GLY A 265 -6.97 5.22 -1.67
N VAL A 266 -8.08 5.82 -1.29
CA VAL A 266 -8.74 5.56 -0.03
C VAL A 266 -10.11 4.94 -0.29
N PHE A 267 -10.35 3.81 0.37
CA PHE A 267 -11.58 3.04 0.24
C PHE A 267 -12.18 2.76 1.62
N GLU A 268 -13.48 2.62 1.67
CA GLU A 268 -14.21 2.14 2.84
C GLU A 268 -14.82 0.77 2.55
N MET A 269 -14.75 -0.14 3.54
CA MET A 269 -15.34 -1.46 3.40
C MET A 269 -16.77 -1.43 3.92
N GLU A 270 -17.71 -1.66 3.02
CA GLU A 270 -19.13 -1.72 3.30
C GLU A 270 -19.71 -3.12 3.02
N ASP A 271 -20.96 -3.36 3.37
CA ASP A 271 -21.67 -4.63 3.07
C ASP A 271 -21.73 -4.90 1.56
N GLY A 272 -21.82 -3.83 0.76
CA GLY A 272 -21.84 -3.85 -0.71
C GLY A 272 -20.47 -3.98 -1.37
N GLY A 273 -19.39 -4.05 -0.61
CA GLY A 273 -18.01 -4.10 -1.11
C GLY A 273 -17.17 -2.89 -0.71
N LEU A 274 -16.21 -2.53 -1.54
CA LEU A 274 -15.38 -1.34 -1.34
C LEU A 274 -16.02 -0.14 -2.01
N SER A 275 -16.21 0.94 -1.25
CA SER A 275 -16.60 2.26 -1.75
C SER A 275 -15.42 3.21 -1.73
N GLU A 276 -15.39 4.12 -2.68
CA GLU A 276 -14.33 5.12 -2.77
C GLU A 276 -14.56 6.24 -1.76
N VAL A 277 -13.47 6.73 -1.15
CA VAL A 277 -13.50 7.89 -0.26
C VAL A 277 -12.78 9.07 -0.92
N PRO A 278 -13.49 9.87 -1.73
CA PRO A 278 -12.87 10.98 -2.47
C PRO A 278 -12.32 12.07 -1.56
N ASN A 279 -12.87 12.20 -0.36
CA ASN A 279 -12.47 13.20 0.64
C ASN A 279 -12.18 12.55 2.01
N PRO A 280 -11.02 11.89 2.19
CA PRO A 280 -10.68 11.23 3.45
C PRO A 280 -10.69 12.16 4.66
N SER A 281 -10.24 13.41 4.49
CA SER A 281 -10.19 14.39 5.57
C SER A 281 -11.57 14.68 6.16
N GLU A 282 -12.59 14.82 5.31
CA GLU A 282 -13.98 15.08 5.75
C GLU A 282 -14.53 13.89 6.54
N THR A 283 -14.29 12.70 6.04
CA THR A 283 -14.74 11.46 6.67
C THR A 283 -14.03 11.21 8.01
N LEU A 284 -12.71 11.43 8.06
CA LEU A 284 -11.90 11.26 9.28
C LEU A 284 -12.23 12.28 10.38
N LEU A 285 -12.74 13.44 10.01
CA LEU A 285 -13.18 14.46 10.96
C LEU A 285 -14.68 14.39 11.29
N ALA A 286 -15.42 13.49 10.63
CA ALA A 286 -16.84 13.31 10.89
C ALA A 286 -17.10 12.88 12.35
N GLY A 287 -18.01 13.58 13.03
CA GLY A 287 -18.32 13.29 14.44
C GLY A 287 -17.27 13.77 15.46
N ARG A 288 -16.31 14.61 15.07
CA ARG A 288 -15.34 15.20 16.01
C ARG A 288 -16.07 15.98 17.08
N PRO A 289 -15.77 15.76 18.39
CA PRO A 289 -16.37 16.50 19.47
C PRO A 289 -15.83 17.94 19.50
N GLU A 290 -16.72 18.91 19.70
CA GLU A 290 -16.34 20.33 19.85
C GLU A 290 -16.25 20.72 21.32
N GLY A 291 -15.25 21.57 21.64
CA GLY A 291 -15.09 22.12 22.99
C GLY A 291 -14.71 21.09 24.05
N VAL A 292 -14.18 19.93 23.66
CA VAL A 292 -13.70 18.87 24.57
C VAL A 292 -12.19 18.90 24.65
N PRO A 293 -11.59 18.85 25.87
CA PRO A 293 -10.15 18.76 26.04
C PRO A 293 -9.57 17.46 25.48
N GLY A 294 -8.32 17.52 25.02
CA GLY A 294 -7.59 16.34 24.58
C GLY A 294 -7.70 16.04 23.08
N SER A 295 -8.29 16.91 22.26
CA SER A 295 -8.36 16.75 20.80
C SER A 295 -7.63 17.90 20.09
N CYS A 296 -6.86 17.58 19.05
CA CYS A 296 -6.26 18.55 18.14
C CYS A 296 -6.19 17.98 16.72
N VAL A 297 -6.46 18.82 15.73
CA VAL A 297 -6.38 18.43 14.32
C VAL A 297 -5.03 18.81 13.73
N THR A 298 -4.48 17.93 12.92
CA THR A 298 -3.28 18.17 12.11
C THR A 298 -3.55 17.95 10.63
N CYS A 299 -2.61 18.34 9.78
CA CYS A 299 -2.61 18.00 8.37
C CYS A 299 -1.30 17.31 8.02
N VAL A 300 -1.39 16.06 7.60
CA VAL A 300 -0.26 15.24 7.16
C VAL A 300 -0.28 15.04 5.66
N MET A 301 0.86 14.66 5.09
CA MET A 301 0.96 14.28 3.69
C MET A 301 0.94 12.76 3.56
N GLU A 302 -0.10 12.23 2.96
CA GLU A 302 -0.17 10.85 2.51
C GLU A 302 0.16 10.80 1.02
N GLY A 303 1.43 10.53 0.72
CA GLY A 303 1.95 10.69 -0.63
C GLY A 303 1.98 12.15 -1.08
N VAL A 304 1.21 12.49 -2.12
CA VAL A 304 1.00 13.89 -2.58
C VAL A 304 -0.26 14.52 -2.03
N ARG A 305 -1.06 13.79 -1.27
CA ARG A 305 -2.37 14.21 -0.79
C ARG A 305 -2.26 14.76 0.62
N SER A 306 -2.76 15.97 0.84
CA SER A 306 -2.94 16.52 2.17
C SER A 306 -4.17 15.87 2.81
N VAL A 307 -4.02 15.32 4.02
CA VAL A 307 -5.09 14.66 4.77
C VAL A 307 -5.13 15.25 6.17
N LEU A 308 -6.32 15.72 6.59
CA LEU A 308 -6.53 16.14 7.97
C LEU A 308 -6.83 14.90 8.83
N ALA A 309 -6.21 14.86 10.00
CA ALA A 309 -6.40 13.81 10.98
C ALA A 309 -6.58 14.41 12.39
N GLU A 310 -7.47 13.80 13.17
CA GLU A 310 -7.66 14.13 14.56
C GLU A 310 -6.74 13.29 15.44
N VAL A 311 -5.97 13.95 16.28
CA VAL A 311 -5.16 13.34 17.33
C VAL A 311 -5.85 13.57 18.66
N GLN A 312 -6.20 12.49 19.34
CA GLN A 312 -6.78 12.53 20.68
C GLN A 312 -5.77 12.05 21.72
N ALA A 313 -5.75 12.70 22.87
CA ALA A 313 -4.93 12.33 24.01
C ALA A 313 -5.75 12.33 25.29
N LEU A 314 -5.50 11.34 26.15
CA LEU A 314 -6.00 11.30 27.51
C LEU A 314 -4.81 11.24 28.46
N VAL A 315 -4.66 12.25 29.30
CA VAL A 315 -3.60 12.34 30.30
C VAL A 315 -4.26 12.45 31.68
N VAL A 316 -4.01 11.47 32.53
CA VAL A 316 -4.62 11.38 33.87
C VAL A 316 -3.56 11.06 34.92
N PRO A 317 -3.68 11.49 36.16
CA PRO A 317 -2.79 11.07 37.23
C PRO A 317 -2.74 9.55 37.36
N SER A 318 -1.54 8.96 37.41
CA SER A 318 -1.40 7.53 37.56
C SER A 318 -1.72 7.10 38.99
N SER A 319 -2.57 6.11 39.13
CA SER A 319 -2.86 5.48 40.44
C SER A 319 -1.87 4.36 40.77
N LEU A 320 -1.01 3.97 39.84
CA LEU A 320 -0.01 2.91 39.95
C LEU A 320 1.38 3.53 39.94
N GLY A 321 2.33 2.92 40.63
CA GLY A 321 3.70 3.43 40.74
C GLY A 321 4.46 3.56 39.40
N ASN A 322 3.98 2.88 38.34
CA ASN A 322 4.51 2.97 36.97
C ASN A 322 3.44 3.54 36.03
N PRO A 323 3.61 4.75 35.52
CA PRO A 323 2.69 5.36 34.57
C PRO A 323 2.56 4.54 33.28
N ARG A 324 1.34 4.37 32.81
CA ARG A 324 1.05 3.67 31.55
C ARG A 324 1.20 4.62 30.38
N ARG A 325 1.78 4.13 29.31
CA ARG A 325 1.94 4.85 28.06
C ARG A 325 1.40 3.98 26.92
N VAL A 326 0.45 4.49 26.16
CA VAL A 326 -0.17 3.78 25.03
C VAL A 326 -0.27 4.75 23.86
N SER A 327 0.08 4.30 22.68
CA SER A 327 -0.03 5.08 21.45
C SER A 327 -0.60 4.21 20.35
N ASN A 328 -1.70 4.65 19.72
CA ASN A 328 -2.35 4.01 18.59
C ASN A 328 -2.35 5.00 17.42
N GLY A 329 -1.90 4.56 16.24
CA GLY A 329 -1.84 5.40 15.06
C GLY A 329 -0.77 6.51 15.11
N PHE A 330 0.04 6.55 16.17
CA PHE A 330 1.19 7.43 16.30
C PHE A 330 2.38 6.62 16.83
N GLU A 331 3.59 6.83 16.29
CA GLU A 331 4.76 6.04 16.65
C GLU A 331 5.08 6.17 18.15
N TYR A 332 5.19 5.02 18.85
CA TYR A 332 5.32 4.99 20.31
C TYR A 332 6.54 5.74 20.82
N ASN A 333 7.74 5.52 20.25
CA ASN A 333 8.96 6.17 20.71
C ASN A 333 8.87 7.69 20.47
N ARG A 334 8.26 8.12 19.37
CA ARG A 334 8.03 9.53 19.08
C ARG A 334 7.10 10.15 20.11
N ALA A 335 5.99 9.50 20.44
CA ALA A 335 5.08 9.96 21.49
C ALA A 335 5.79 10.13 22.85
N MET A 336 6.69 9.19 23.22
CA MET A 336 7.47 9.28 24.45
C MET A 336 8.44 10.45 24.44
N LEU A 337 9.09 10.73 23.33
CA LEU A 337 9.96 11.90 23.17
C LEU A 337 9.16 13.20 23.32
N LEU A 338 7.99 13.30 22.70
CA LEU A 338 7.14 14.49 22.81
C LEU A 338 6.63 14.73 24.23
N LEU A 339 6.27 13.66 24.96
CA LEU A 339 5.94 13.74 26.40
C LEU A 339 7.10 14.30 27.22
N ALA A 340 8.31 13.81 27.01
CA ALA A 340 9.50 14.30 27.70
C ALA A 340 9.80 15.78 27.39
N VAL A 341 9.58 16.20 26.14
CA VAL A 341 9.71 17.61 25.73
C VAL A 341 8.63 18.47 26.40
N LEU A 342 7.36 18.02 26.45
CA LEU A 342 6.29 18.72 27.16
C LEU A 342 6.63 18.90 28.63
N GLU A 343 7.15 17.87 29.28
CA GLU A 343 7.55 17.97 30.70
C GLU A 343 8.71 18.93 30.87
N LYS A 344 9.83 18.73 30.19
CA LYS A 344 11.04 19.49 30.42
C LYS A 344 10.99 20.91 29.85
N ARG A 345 10.36 21.13 28.70
CA ARG A 345 10.34 22.40 27.97
C ARG A 345 9.01 23.11 28.05
N GLY A 346 7.90 22.37 28.08
CA GLY A 346 6.54 22.89 28.25
C GLY A 346 6.20 23.22 29.70
N GLY A 347 6.89 22.63 30.68
CA GLY A 347 6.65 22.83 32.10
C GLY A 347 5.42 22.10 32.65
N LEU A 348 4.97 21.01 31.97
CA LEU A 348 3.87 20.17 32.40
C LEU A 348 4.41 18.99 33.22
N LEU A 349 3.85 18.71 34.39
CA LEU A 349 4.32 17.63 35.27
C LEU A 349 3.70 16.29 34.86
N LEU A 350 4.21 15.69 33.78
CA LEU A 350 3.67 14.47 33.15
C LEU A 350 4.31 13.17 33.66
N GLY A 351 5.38 13.25 34.44
CA GLY A 351 6.15 12.09 34.90
C GLY A 351 5.30 11.04 35.63
N ASN A 352 4.33 11.48 36.42
CA ASN A 352 3.42 10.63 37.21
C ASN A 352 2.01 10.51 36.60
N CYS A 353 1.85 10.77 35.29
CA CYS A 353 0.58 10.65 34.61
C CYS A 353 0.58 9.47 33.65
N ASP A 354 -0.51 8.74 33.60
CA ASP A 354 -0.81 7.85 32.48
C ASP A 354 -1.12 8.70 31.25
N ALA A 355 -0.64 8.29 30.08
CA ALA A 355 -0.89 9.00 28.82
C ALA A 355 -1.28 8.02 27.73
N TYR A 356 -2.40 8.31 27.11
CA TYR A 356 -2.96 7.57 25.99
C TYR A 356 -3.08 8.50 24.81
N LEU A 357 -2.49 8.10 23.67
CA LEU A 357 -2.57 8.85 22.42
C LEU A 357 -3.27 7.97 21.37
N ASN A 358 -4.21 8.53 20.63
CA ASN A 358 -4.96 7.82 19.63
C ASN A 358 -5.20 8.71 18.40
N VAL A 359 -4.98 8.17 17.22
CA VAL A 359 -5.34 8.81 15.95
C VAL A 359 -6.69 8.27 15.50
N ILE A 360 -7.64 9.16 15.30
CA ILE A 360 -8.99 8.78 14.90
C ILE A 360 -9.01 8.33 13.44
N GLY A 361 -9.86 7.33 13.13
CA GLY A 361 -10.03 6.79 11.78
C GLY A 361 -8.95 5.80 11.37
N GLY A 362 -7.98 5.50 12.28
CA GLY A 362 -7.02 4.41 12.06
C GLY A 362 -5.89 4.71 11.10
N LEU A 363 -5.62 5.98 10.84
CA LEU A 363 -4.40 6.39 10.15
C LEU A 363 -3.17 6.18 11.04
N SER A 364 -2.05 5.81 10.43
CA SER A 364 -0.73 5.89 11.08
C SER A 364 -0.08 7.21 10.72
N LEU A 365 0.18 8.05 11.72
CA LEU A 365 0.84 9.34 11.54
C LEU A 365 2.35 9.18 11.79
N ASP A 366 3.07 8.84 10.73
CA ASP A 366 4.54 8.64 10.79
C ASP A 366 5.31 9.94 10.47
N GLU A 367 4.58 10.99 10.09
CA GLU A 367 5.16 12.26 9.68
C GLU A 367 5.36 13.22 10.86
N PRO A 368 6.57 13.81 11.04
CA PRO A 368 6.86 14.76 12.12
C PRO A 368 5.96 16.02 12.13
N ALA A 369 5.29 16.33 11.02
CA ALA A 369 4.35 17.45 10.96
C ALA A 369 3.19 17.33 11.96
N ALA A 370 2.88 16.13 12.44
CA ALA A 370 1.83 15.84 13.42
C ALA A 370 2.28 16.06 14.88
N ASP A 371 3.56 16.27 15.15
CA ASP A 371 4.10 16.40 16.50
C ASP A 371 3.41 17.50 17.30
N LEU A 372 3.24 18.67 16.67
CA LEU A 372 2.66 19.83 17.35
C LEU A 372 1.21 19.53 17.77
N ALA A 373 0.42 18.90 16.92
CA ALA A 373 -0.96 18.54 17.25
C ALA A 373 -1.03 17.51 18.39
N ALA A 374 -0.16 16.49 18.34
CA ALA A 374 -0.06 15.50 19.41
C ALA A 374 0.29 16.15 20.76
N MET A 375 1.24 17.08 20.76
CA MET A 375 1.60 17.83 21.98
C MET A 375 0.48 18.73 22.47
N MET A 376 -0.25 19.40 21.55
CA MET A 376 -1.39 20.24 21.90
C MET A 376 -2.53 19.41 22.48
N ALA A 377 -2.83 18.22 21.90
CA ALA A 377 -3.82 17.30 22.44
C ALA A 377 -3.45 16.81 23.85
N MET A 378 -2.20 16.41 24.08
CA MET A 378 -1.71 15.99 25.40
C MET A 378 -1.77 17.12 26.42
N ALA A 379 -1.33 18.32 26.07
CA ALA A 379 -1.36 19.47 26.94
C ALA A 379 -2.79 19.95 27.24
N SER A 380 -3.67 19.90 26.25
CA SER A 380 -5.09 20.20 26.39
C SER A 380 -5.77 19.26 27.40
N SER A 381 -5.53 17.95 27.26
CA SER A 381 -6.04 16.95 28.20
C SER A 381 -5.48 17.17 29.62
N PHE A 382 -4.19 17.41 29.77
CA PHE A 382 -3.55 17.62 31.08
C PHE A 382 -4.08 18.87 31.79
N ARG A 383 -4.34 19.96 31.03
CA ARG A 383 -4.85 21.24 31.59
C ARG A 383 -6.37 21.31 31.68
N ASP A 384 -7.05 20.31 31.17
CA ASP A 384 -8.52 20.29 31.04
C ASP A 384 -9.07 21.52 30.31
N LYS A 385 -8.37 21.93 29.23
CA LYS A 385 -8.72 23.09 28.41
C LYS A 385 -8.79 22.65 26.92
N PRO A 386 -9.93 22.86 26.23
CA PRO A 386 -10.05 22.49 24.84
C PRO A 386 -9.16 23.35 23.92
N VAL A 387 -8.62 22.72 22.88
CA VAL A 387 -8.08 23.44 21.72
C VAL A 387 -9.26 24.02 20.94
N PRO A 388 -9.17 25.25 20.40
CA PRO A 388 -10.26 25.81 19.59
C PRO A 388 -10.66 24.86 18.45
N SER A 389 -11.97 24.67 18.26
CA SER A 389 -12.49 23.70 17.27
C SER A 389 -12.19 24.09 15.83
N ASP A 390 -11.96 25.36 15.57
CA ASP A 390 -11.60 25.93 14.26
C ASP A 390 -10.09 26.02 14.01
N LEU A 391 -9.26 25.37 14.87
CA LEU A 391 -7.82 25.42 14.79
C LEU A 391 -7.21 24.06 14.39
N ALA A 392 -6.26 24.09 13.47
CA ALA A 392 -5.35 22.99 13.18
C ALA A 392 -3.93 23.34 13.64
N ALA A 393 -3.13 22.33 14.03
CA ALA A 393 -1.75 22.51 14.44
C ALA A 393 -0.80 21.66 13.57
N ILE A 394 0.20 22.30 12.97
CA ILE A 394 1.12 21.65 12.03
C ILE A 394 2.55 22.08 12.38
N GLY A 395 3.44 21.12 12.66
CA GLY A 395 4.84 21.44 12.93
C GLY A 395 5.61 20.27 13.52
N GLU A 396 6.87 20.16 13.17
CA GLU A 396 7.81 19.25 13.79
C GLU A 396 8.34 19.86 15.09
N VAL A 397 8.52 19.06 16.13
CA VAL A 397 9.06 19.50 17.41
C VAL A 397 10.39 18.84 17.71
N GLY A 398 11.42 19.64 17.89
CA GLY A 398 12.74 19.17 18.30
C GLY A 398 12.86 18.94 19.82
N LEU A 399 13.89 18.20 20.24
CA LEU A 399 14.13 17.86 21.65
C LEU A 399 14.44 19.07 22.55
N THR A 400 14.85 20.20 21.98
CA THR A 400 15.05 21.43 22.71
C THR A 400 13.77 22.24 22.87
N GLY A 401 12.65 21.75 22.30
CA GLY A 401 11.34 22.37 22.34
C GLY A 401 11.11 23.42 21.25
N GLU A 402 12.03 23.52 20.27
CA GLU A 402 11.89 24.38 19.11
C GLU A 402 10.90 23.78 18.10
N LEU A 403 10.18 24.65 17.39
CA LEU A 403 9.35 24.26 16.27
C LEU A 403 10.11 24.43 14.95
N ARG A 404 10.06 23.39 14.14
CA ARG A 404 10.71 23.30 12.83
C ARG A 404 9.72 23.32 11.69
N ALA A 405 10.16 23.91 10.57
CA ALA A 405 9.39 23.98 9.35
C ALA A 405 9.13 22.59 8.79
N VAL A 406 7.93 22.40 8.28
CA VAL A 406 7.51 21.19 7.56
C VAL A 406 7.44 21.45 6.05
N ASN A 407 7.59 20.40 5.27
CA ASN A 407 7.48 20.48 3.82
C ASN A 407 6.04 20.71 3.36
N THR A 408 5.87 21.26 2.15
CA THR A 408 4.55 21.45 1.50
C THR A 408 3.52 22.21 2.34
N LEU A 409 3.96 23.10 3.23
CA LEU A 409 3.08 23.79 4.17
C LEU A 409 1.92 24.53 3.47
N GLY A 410 2.16 25.14 2.30
CA GLY A 410 1.11 25.84 1.53
C GLY A 410 -0.04 24.90 1.12
N GLN A 411 0.27 23.70 0.68
CA GLN A 411 -0.72 22.68 0.31
C GLN A 411 -1.53 22.22 1.53
N ARG A 412 -0.88 22.02 2.68
CA ARG A 412 -1.54 21.67 3.93
C ARG A 412 -2.50 22.78 4.40
N LEU A 413 -2.08 24.03 4.32
CA LEU A 413 -2.94 25.18 4.69
C LEU A 413 -4.15 25.31 3.76
N SER A 414 -4.00 25.01 2.47
CA SER A 414 -5.11 24.97 1.53
C SER A 414 -6.16 23.94 1.93
N GLU A 415 -5.72 22.74 2.34
CA GLU A 415 -6.60 21.68 2.81
C GLU A 415 -7.28 22.04 4.14
N VAL A 416 -6.50 22.58 5.10
CA VAL A 416 -7.02 23.10 6.38
C VAL A 416 -8.15 24.10 6.14
N ARG A 417 -7.93 25.06 5.24
CA ARG A 417 -8.94 26.08 4.90
C ARG A 417 -10.14 25.51 4.16
N ARG A 418 -9.91 24.57 3.25
CA ARG A 418 -10.96 23.88 2.48
C ARG A 418 -11.99 23.19 3.39
N LEU A 419 -11.54 22.64 4.51
CA LEU A 419 -12.38 21.96 5.50
C LEU A 419 -12.95 22.88 6.58
N GLY A 420 -12.88 24.21 6.39
CA GLY A 420 -13.57 25.18 7.21
C GLY A 420 -12.78 25.69 8.43
N PHE A 421 -11.55 25.22 8.65
CA PHE A 421 -10.72 25.77 9.72
C PHE A 421 -10.36 27.23 9.42
N THR A 422 -10.37 28.04 10.45
CA THR A 422 -10.08 29.48 10.35
C THR A 422 -8.74 29.86 10.94
N LYS A 423 -8.13 28.97 11.74
CA LYS A 423 -6.83 29.18 12.39
C LYS A 423 -5.90 27.99 12.17
N CYS A 424 -4.60 28.30 12.03
CA CYS A 424 -3.57 27.28 11.96
C CYS A 424 -2.34 27.67 12.78
N LEU A 425 -1.98 26.82 13.74
CA LEU A 425 -0.76 26.96 14.54
C LEU A 425 0.41 26.36 13.77
N ILE A 426 1.42 27.16 13.46
CA ILE A 426 2.55 26.76 12.63
C ILE A 426 3.89 27.25 13.19
N PRO A 427 5.02 26.64 12.78
CA PRO A 427 6.35 27.15 13.11
C PRO A 427 6.55 28.59 12.62
N LYS A 428 7.23 29.42 13.44
CA LYS A 428 7.55 30.81 13.08
C LYS A 428 8.42 30.91 11.84
N ARG A 429 9.38 29.99 11.68
CA ARG A 429 10.20 29.87 10.47
C ARG A 429 9.57 28.87 9.52
N THR A 430 9.34 29.27 8.28
CA THR A 430 8.77 28.43 7.22
C THR A 430 9.74 28.37 6.05
N GLN A 431 9.65 27.31 5.24
CA GLN A 431 10.47 27.18 4.03
C GLN A 431 9.78 27.94 2.87
N GLY A 432 10.56 28.72 2.14
CA GLY A 432 10.10 29.40 0.92
C GLY A 432 9.06 30.50 1.13
N LYS A 433 8.48 30.97 0.03
CA LYS A 433 7.38 31.96 0.04
C LYS A 433 6.07 31.23 0.31
N LEU A 434 5.47 31.49 1.47
CA LEU A 434 4.20 30.90 1.86
C LEU A 434 3.03 31.73 1.31
N VAL A 435 2.15 31.10 0.53
CA VAL A 435 0.86 31.66 0.14
C VAL A 435 -0.15 31.21 1.20
N VAL A 436 -0.76 32.17 1.87
CA VAL A 436 -1.77 31.92 2.89
C VAL A 436 -3.15 31.97 2.24
N PRO A 437 -3.99 30.94 2.37
CA PRO A 437 -5.36 30.97 1.88
C PRO A 437 -6.17 32.10 2.54
N GLU A 438 -7.06 32.73 1.78
CA GLU A 438 -7.94 33.76 2.28
C GLU A 438 -8.86 33.25 3.41
N GLY A 439 -8.96 33.98 4.48
CA GLY A 439 -9.76 33.61 5.65
C GLY A 439 -9.11 32.59 6.60
N LEU A 440 -7.80 32.33 6.45
CA LEU A 440 -7.04 31.51 7.39
C LEU A 440 -6.03 32.38 8.17
N GLU A 441 -6.20 32.47 9.47
CA GLU A 441 -5.27 33.13 10.38
C GLU A 441 -4.12 32.19 10.76
N LEU A 442 -2.87 32.64 10.64
CA LEU A 442 -1.70 31.87 11.03
C LEU A 442 -1.16 32.33 12.39
N ILE A 443 -1.17 31.43 13.36
CA ILE A 443 -0.53 31.62 14.66
C ILE A 443 0.89 31.07 14.57
N ARG A 444 1.87 31.97 14.49
CA ARG A 444 3.29 31.60 14.29
C ARG A 444 4.02 31.54 15.60
N VAL A 445 4.59 30.40 15.95
CA VAL A 445 5.27 30.16 17.22
C VAL A 445 6.68 29.55 16.99
N ALA A 446 7.63 29.95 17.83
CA ALA A 446 9.02 29.51 17.71
C ALA A 446 9.32 28.24 18.51
N ASN A 447 8.57 28.00 19.58
CA ASN A 447 8.81 26.89 20.52
C ASN A 447 7.49 26.46 21.20
N ILE A 448 7.55 25.32 21.90
CA ILE A 448 6.38 24.74 22.56
C ILE A 448 5.79 25.62 23.64
N ARG A 449 6.60 26.44 24.35
CA ARG A 449 6.06 27.37 25.37
C ARG A 449 5.18 28.42 24.74
N GLU A 450 5.61 29.00 23.62
CA GLU A 450 4.80 29.95 22.85
C GLU A 450 3.51 29.32 22.37
N ALA A 451 3.57 28.04 21.86
CA ALA A 451 2.41 27.33 21.43
C ALA A 451 1.38 27.09 22.54
N LEU A 452 1.85 26.66 23.72
CA LEU A 452 1.00 26.47 24.90
C LEU A 452 0.40 27.80 25.43
N ALA A 453 1.17 28.90 25.42
CA ALA A 453 0.68 30.19 25.83
C ALA A 453 -0.33 30.82 24.87
N ALA A 454 -0.27 30.47 23.58
CA ALA A 454 -1.18 30.99 22.57
C ALA A 454 -2.57 30.36 22.62
N LEU A 455 -2.70 29.11 23.16
CA LEU A 455 -3.92 28.33 23.04
C LEU A 455 -4.48 27.79 24.36
N LEU A 456 -3.64 27.59 25.36
CA LEU A 456 -3.97 26.95 26.63
C LEU A 456 -3.55 27.79 27.82
#